data_16087ed58d5204375e43af5a3ba8cdec
#
_entry.id   16087ed58d5204375e43af5a3ba8cdec
#
_cell.length_a   1.000
_cell.length_b   1.000
_cell.length_c   1.000
_cell.angle_alpha   90.00
_cell.angle_beta   90.00
_cell.angle_gamma   90.00
#
_symmetry.space_group_name_H-M   'P 1'
#
loop_
_entity.id
_entity.type
_entity.pdbx_description
1 polymer ?
#
loop_
_entity_poly.entity_id
_entity_poly.type
_entity_poly.pdbx_seq_one_letter_code
_entity_poly.pdbx_strand_id
1 'polypeptide(L)'
;MKVAIIGATSFVGENLILHLQKSNLNIIATYNTNKKVKNKRKIIWKKLDLRKRKKNYFKYLGSPDIVINLAWPNIPNYKTKKHLQSYRLQKKLNYNLIYNGLKNLIVTGTCYEYGKVSGKISENLKAKPTIPYAKAKLKLLENLFKLQKQYPFKLCWLRPFFVYGYNKKRKTLFNLIKDFDKKKLDNLKVCGELKRDFVPINFLCKSIIKVAKLNSDIGVLNICTGKPQKLKKFIKENINNFFRFKKIIMNGKNPNNFEAKEFWGDNRKLNNILFNNKK
;
A
#
# COMPACT_ATOMS: atom_id res chain seq x y z
N MET A 1 -6.37 10.82 -20.03
CA MET A 1 -6.84 10.37 -18.70
C MET A 1 -6.12 11.16 -17.62
N LYS A 2 -6.90 11.72 -16.69
CA LYS A 2 -6.41 12.52 -15.55
C LYS A 2 -6.44 11.67 -14.28
N VAL A 3 -5.28 11.54 -13.62
CA VAL A 3 -5.12 10.69 -12.43
C VAL A 3 -4.72 11.55 -11.24
N ALA A 4 -5.47 11.48 -10.14
CA ALA A 4 -5.06 12.12 -8.89
C ALA A 4 -4.47 11.07 -7.92
N ILE A 5 -3.28 11.36 -7.39
CA ILE A 5 -2.58 10.50 -6.42
C ILE A 5 -2.55 11.20 -5.07
N ILE A 6 -3.36 10.71 -4.14
CA ILE A 6 -3.40 11.22 -2.77
C ILE A 6 -2.35 10.49 -1.95
N GLY A 7 -1.44 11.25 -1.31
CA GLY A 7 -0.28 10.67 -0.62
C GLY A 7 0.90 10.36 -1.54
N ALA A 8 1.08 11.14 -2.59
CA ALA A 8 2.15 10.97 -3.59
C ALA A 8 3.57 11.09 -3.01
N THR A 9 3.74 11.69 -1.83
CA THR A 9 5.04 11.77 -1.11
C THR A 9 5.26 10.61 -0.13
N SER A 10 4.37 9.62 -0.10
CA SER A 10 4.57 8.38 0.66
C SER A 10 5.54 7.44 -0.07
N PHE A 11 6.01 6.37 0.62
CA PHE A 11 6.88 5.36 0.01
C PHE A 11 6.31 4.79 -1.29
N VAL A 12 5.05 4.37 -1.28
CA VAL A 12 4.38 3.86 -2.48
C VAL A 12 4.15 4.97 -3.49
N GLY A 13 3.74 6.16 -3.03
CA GLY A 13 3.45 7.30 -3.88
C GLY A 13 4.67 7.81 -4.65
N GLU A 14 5.82 7.96 -3.99
CA GLU A 14 7.08 8.39 -4.65
C GLU A 14 7.48 7.40 -5.76
N ASN A 15 7.40 6.09 -5.48
CA ASN A 15 7.71 5.06 -6.48
C ASN A 15 6.67 5.03 -7.61
N LEU A 16 5.39 5.18 -7.30
CA LEU A 16 4.34 5.23 -8.33
C LEU A 16 4.52 6.43 -9.27
N ILE A 17 4.84 7.61 -8.72
CA ILE A 17 5.17 8.81 -9.51
C ILE A 17 6.33 8.54 -10.48
N LEU A 18 7.41 7.87 -10.01
CA LEU A 18 8.54 7.53 -10.88
C LEU A 18 8.14 6.64 -12.06
N HIS A 19 7.25 5.67 -11.84
CA HIS A 19 6.73 4.81 -12.92
C HIS A 19 5.83 5.58 -13.90
N LEU A 20 5.03 6.52 -13.39
CA LEU A 20 4.07 7.27 -14.20
C LEU A 20 4.70 8.43 -14.98
N GLN A 21 5.89 8.88 -14.60
CA GLN A 21 6.60 9.98 -15.30
C GLN A 21 6.84 9.72 -16.80
N LYS A 22 6.93 8.44 -17.18
CA LYS A 22 7.11 8.00 -18.58
C LYS A 22 5.78 7.83 -19.33
N SER A 23 4.65 8.05 -18.68
CA SER A 23 3.32 7.91 -19.30
C SER A 23 2.78 9.24 -19.83
N ASN A 24 1.82 9.16 -20.76
CA ASN A 24 1.10 10.33 -21.28
C ASN A 24 -0.09 10.76 -20.40
N LEU A 25 -0.06 10.49 -19.09
CA LEU A 25 -1.12 10.83 -18.16
C LEU A 25 -0.96 12.24 -17.59
N ASN A 26 -2.07 12.94 -17.39
CA ASN A 26 -2.13 14.18 -16.61
C ASN A 26 -2.24 13.82 -15.13
N ILE A 27 -1.17 14.07 -14.36
CA ILE A 27 -1.07 13.62 -12.98
C ILE A 27 -1.24 14.80 -12.02
N ILE A 28 -2.18 14.67 -11.08
CA ILE A 28 -2.30 15.54 -9.92
C ILE A 28 -1.76 14.77 -8.71
N ALA A 29 -0.63 15.20 -8.19
CA ALA A 29 0.03 14.59 -7.05
C ALA A 29 -0.19 15.43 -5.79
N THR A 30 -0.53 14.79 -4.66
CA THR A 30 -0.72 15.55 -3.42
C THR A 30 0.40 15.32 -2.40
N TYR A 31 0.69 16.37 -1.64
CA TYR A 31 1.59 16.35 -0.49
C TYR A 31 0.95 17.02 0.73
N ASN A 32 1.36 16.64 1.94
CA ASN A 32 0.83 17.26 3.17
C ASN A 32 1.77 18.36 3.70
N THR A 33 3.00 18.02 4.05
CA THR A 33 3.96 18.96 4.70
C THR A 33 4.96 19.52 3.70
N ASN A 34 5.83 18.70 3.15
CA ASN A 34 6.92 19.13 2.29
C ASN A 34 6.76 18.61 0.86
N LYS A 35 6.87 19.52 -0.10
CA LYS A 35 7.01 19.20 -1.52
C LYS A 35 8.51 18.96 -1.80
N LYS A 36 8.96 17.71 -1.74
CA LYS A 36 10.36 17.34 -2.02
C LYS A 36 10.63 16.87 -3.44
N VAL A 37 9.66 16.97 -4.33
CA VAL A 37 9.78 16.49 -5.70
C VAL A 37 9.84 17.67 -6.66
N LYS A 38 10.90 17.73 -7.48
CA LYS A 38 11.03 18.72 -8.55
C LYS A 38 9.85 18.58 -9.53
N ASN A 39 9.26 19.70 -9.94
CA ASN A 39 8.24 19.70 -10.98
C ASN A 39 8.83 19.09 -12.25
N LYS A 40 8.26 17.98 -12.70
CA LYS A 40 8.49 17.46 -14.04
C LYS A 40 7.27 17.77 -14.90
N ARG A 41 7.45 17.97 -16.19
CA ARG A 41 6.35 18.18 -17.15
C ARG A 41 5.23 17.16 -16.90
N LYS A 42 3.97 17.59 -16.90
CA LYS A 42 2.75 16.78 -16.72
C LYS A 42 2.38 16.39 -15.27
N ILE A 43 3.09 16.86 -14.22
CA ILE A 43 2.70 16.60 -12.83
C ILE A 43 2.39 17.92 -12.13
N ILE A 44 1.13 18.06 -11.72
CA ILE A 44 0.67 19.21 -10.93
C ILE A 44 0.64 18.79 -9.45
N TRP A 45 1.41 19.51 -8.62
CA TRP A 45 1.46 19.24 -7.19
C TRP A 45 0.50 20.13 -6.42
N LYS A 46 -0.35 19.51 -5.57
CA LYS A 46 -1.30 20.22 -4.71
C LYS A 46 -1.09 19.86 -3.24
N LYS A 47 -1.11 20.87 -2.37
CA LYS A 47 -1.04 20.67 -0.91
C LYS A 47 -2.38 20.14 -0.40
N LEU A 48 -2.42 18.99 0.25
CA LEU A 48 -3.62 18.38 0.78
C LEU A 48 -3.41 17.90 2.21
N ASP A 49 -3.87 18.69 3.17
CA ASP A 49 -4.00 18.28 4.57
C ASP A 49 -5.47 17.91 4.82
N LEU A 50 -5.72 16.64 5.11
CA LEU A 50 -7.09 16.14 5.32
C LEU A 50 -7.75 16.68 6.61
N ARG A 51 -6.98 17.26 7.52
CA ARG A 51 -7.50 17.94 8.71
C ARG A 51 -8.12 19.29 8.35
N LYS A 52 -7.67 19.91 7.26
CA LYS A 52 -8.21 21.15 6.71
C LYS A 52 -9.30 20.80 5.70
N ARG A 53 -10.58 21.00 6.09
CA ARG A 53 -11.73 20.66 5.25
C ARG A 53 -11.74 21.47 3.96
N LYS A 54 -12.09 20.82 2.86
CA LYS A 54 -12.40 21.45 1.57
C LYS A 54 -13.88 21.21 1.22
N LYS A 55 -14.51 22.22 0.64
CA LYS A 55 -15.92 22.13 0.22
C LYS A 55 -16.09 21.05 -0.86
N ASN A 56 -15.18 20.99 -1.83
CA ASN A 56 -15.21 20.04 -2.94
C ASN A 56 -13.79 19.53 -3.25
N TYR A 57 -13.46 18.33 -2.78
CA TYR A 57 -12.17 17.70 -3.05
C TYR A 57 -12.02 17.27 -4.51
N PHE A 58 -13.10 16.86 -5.17
CA PHE A 58 -13.09 16.43 -6.57
C PHE A 58 -12.67 17.59 -7.49
N LYS A 59 -13.34 18.74 -7.39
CA LYS A 59 -12.97 19.97 -8.11
C LYS A 59 -11.57 20.45 -7.72
N TYR A 60 -11.21 20.39 -6.42
CA TYR A 60 -9.87 20.76 -5.96
C TYR A 60 -8.78 19.91 -6.60
N LEU A 61 -9.02 18.63 -6.82
CA LEU A 61 -8.10 17.71 -7.52
C LEU A 61 -8.20 17.80 -9.05
N GLY A 62 -8.96 18.79 -9.59
CA GLY A 62 -9.08 19.04 -11.02
C GLY A 62 -10.00 18.05 -11.73
N SER A 63 -11.02 17.53 -11.05
CA SER A 63 -12.00 16.57 -11.58
C SER A 63 -11.34 15.38 -12.27
N PRO A 64 -10.59 14.55 -11.53
CA PRO A 64 -9.83 13.44 -12.10
C PRO A 64 -10.74 12.30 -12.54
N ASP A 65 -10.33 11.58 -13.60
CA ASP A 65 -11.01 10.35 -14.04
C ASP A 65 -10.83 9.22 -12.99
N ILE A 66 -9.67 9.19 -12.32
CA ILE A 66 -9.32 8.19 -11.31
C ILE A 66 -8.62 8.86 -10.13
N VAL A 67 -8.98 8.45 -8.91
CA VAL A 67 -8.23 8.76 -7.69
C VAL A 67 -7.55 7.50 -7.18
N ILE A 68 -6.21 7.58 -6.99
CA ILE A 68 -5.41 6.57 -6.30
C ILE A 68 -5.08 7.09 -4.91
N ASN A 69 -5.75 6.55 -3.89
CA ASN A 69 -5.60 7.00 -2.51
C ASN A 69 -4.62 6.11 -1.73
N LEU A 70 -3.40 6.59 -1.57
CA LEU A 70 -2.30 5.95 -0.86
C LEU A 70 -2.06 6.57 0.52
N ALA A 71 -2.82 7.61 0.89
CA ALA A 71 -2.58 8.38 2.10
C ALA A 71 -3.10 7.64 3.34
N TRP A 72 -2.19 7.32 4.26
CA TRP A 72 -2.53 6.83 5.59
C TRP A 72 -1.43 7.19 6.58
N PRO A 73 -1.69 8.05 7.57
CA PRO A 73 -0.69 8.45 8.54
C PRO A 73 -0.45 7.37 9.62
N ASN A 74 0.58 7.59 10.44
CA ASN A 74 0.93 6.79 11.61
C ASN A 74 1.47 5.38 11.33
N ILE A 75 1.87 5.06 10.09
CA ILE A 75 2.57 3.82 9.79
C ILE A 75 4.08 4.05 10.02
N PRO A 76 4.78 3.12 10.68
CA PRO A 76 4.43 1.72 10.99
C PRO A 76 3.84 1.47 12.40
N ASN A 77 3.40 2.47 13.14
CA ASN A 77 2.80 2.24 14.46
C ASN A 77 1.38 1.66 14.33
N TYR A 78 1.27 0.38 14.03
CA TYR A 78 0.01 -0.31 13.74
C TYR A 78 -0.96 -0.41 14.92
N LYS A 79 -0.47 -0.28 16.18
CA LYS A 79 -1.27 -0.44 17.40
C LYS A 79 -1.87 0.85 17.93
N THR A 80 -1.49 2.02 17.38
CA THR A 80 -1.99 3.31 17.87
C THR A 80 -3.47 3.52 17.60
N LYS A 81 -4.19 4.07 18.59
CA LYS A 81 -5.60 4.48 18.46
C LYS A 81 -5.82 5.62 17.45
N LYS A 82 -4.76 6.33 17.04
CA LYS A 82 -4.80 7.42 16.03
C LYS A 82 -5.32 6.94 14.66
N HIS A 83 -5.31 5.63 14.39
CA HIS A 83 -5.89 5.09 13.15
C HIS A 83 -7.40 5.31 13.03
N LEU A 84 -8.13 5.43 14.16
CA LEU A 84 -9.55 5.80 14.13
C LEU A 84 -9.77 7.23 13.58
N GLN A 85 -8.88 8.16 13.95
CA GLN A 85 -8.91 9.51 13.38
C GLN A 85 -8.62 9.47 11.86
N SER A 86 -7.62 8.69 11.46
CA SER A 86 -7.31 8.48 10.04
C SER A 86 -8.51 7.95 9.26
N TYR A 87 -9.22 6.96 9.81
CA TYR A 87 -10.47 6.45 9.24
C TYR A 87 -11.51 7.56 9.05
N ARG A 88 -11.75 8.40 10.08
CA ARG A 88 -12.75 9.48 10.01
C ARG A 88 -12.43 10.49 8.90
N LEU A 89 -11.14 10.86 8.76
CA LEU A 89 -10.69 11.76 7.71
C LEU A 89 -10.83 11.14 6.31
N GLN A 90 -10.46 9.88 6.17
CA GLN A 90 -10.57 9.15 4.91
C GLN A 90 -12.02 8.91 4.49
N LYS A 91 -12.91 8.62 5.45
CA LYS A 91 -14.35 8.50 5.20
C LYS A 91 -14.91 9.80 4.61
N LYS A 92 -14.60 10.95 5.23
CA LYS A 92 -15.03 12.26 4.75
C LYS A 92 -14.49 12.60 3.37
N LEU A 93 -13.20 12.34 3.12
CA LEU A 93 -12.58 12.55 1.83
C LEU A 93 -13.24 11.74 0.73
N ASN A 94 -13.34 10.42 0.91
CA ASN A 94 -13.86 9.53 -0.12
C ASN A 94 -15.36 9.79 -0.40
N TYR A 95 -16.15 10.04 0.65
CA TYR A 95 -17.54 10.46 0.48
C TYR A 95 -17.65 11.73 -0.39
N ASN A 96 -16.89 12.77 -0.07
CA ASN A 96 -16.92 14.01 -0.81
C ASN A 96 -16.45 13.85 -2.27
N LEU A 97 -15.43 13.04 -2.52
CA LEU A 97 -14.97 12.74 -3.87
C LEU A 97 -16.09 12.07 -4.70
N ILE A 98 -16.71 11.04 -4.14
CA ILE A 98 -17.76 10.24 -4.81
C ILE A 98 -19.02 11.08 -5.02
N TYR A 99 -19.47 11.77 -3.98
CA TYR A 99 -20.64 12.67 -4.04
C TYR A 99 -20.49 13.75 -5.11
N ASN A 100 -19.29 14.28 -5.30
CA ASN A 100 -19.02 15.31 -6.31
C ASN A 100 -18.61 14.76 -7.69
N GLY A 101 -18.80 13.46 -7.96
CA GLY A 101 -18.75 12.90 -9.31
C GLY A 101 -17.54 12.00 -9.61
N LEU A 102 -16.72 11.62 -8.62
CA LEU A 102 -15.66 10.64 -8.87
C LEU A 102 -16.26 9.27 -9.24
N LYS A 103 -15.81 8.71 -10.37
CA LYS A 103 -16.31 7.42 -10.90
C LYS A 103 -15.33 6.24 -10.67
N ASN A 104 -14.06 6.50 -10.38
CA ASN A 104 -13.07 5.45 -10.18
C ASN A 104 -12.18 5.73 -8.97
N LEU A 105 -12.17 4.82 -8.02
CA LEU A 105 -11.44 4.95 -6.78
C LEU A 105 -10.58 3.70 -6.52
N ILE A 106 -9.27 3.88 -6.43
CA ILE A 106 -8.32 2.88 -5.99
C ILE A 106 -7.81 3.27 -4.60
N VAL A 107 -7.95 2.38 -3.62
CA VAL A 107 -7.52 2.63 -2.24
C VAL A 107 -6.59 1.55 -1.76
N THR A 108 -5.52 1.92 -1.08
CA THR A 108 -4.67 0.93 -0.39
C THR A 108 -5.27 0.52 0.96
N GLY A 109 -5.62 -0.74 1.06
CA GLY A 109 -5.90 -1.49 2.29
C GLY A 109 -4.62 -2.08 2.89
N THR A 110 -4.73 -3.29 3.44
CA THR A 110 -3.60 -4.04 4.01
C THR A 110 -3.95 -5.52 4.14
N CYS A 111 -2.98 -6.42 3.97
CA CYS A 111 -3.16 -7.85 4.27
C CYS A 111 -3.51 -8.12 5.75
N TYR A 112 -3.17 -7.21 6.65
CA TYR A 112 -3.54 -7.33 8.07
C TYR A 112 -5.05 -7.27 8.35
N GLU A 113 -5.86 -6.90 7.37
CA GLU A 113 -7.33 -6.97 7.47
C GLU A 113 -7.82 -8.40 7.65
N TYR A 114 -7.09 -9.39 7.15
CA TYR A 114 -7.43 -10.81 7.36
C TYR A 114 -7.26 -11.28 8.80
N GLY A 115 -6.47 -10.57 9.61
CA GLY A 115 -6.18 -10.92 11.01
C GLY A 115 -5.06 -11.95 11.14
N LYS A 116 -5.06 -12.68 12.26
CA LYS A 116 -4.04 -13.70 12.56
C LYS A 116 -4.45 -15.05 11.95
N VAL A 117 -4.30 -15.17 10.63
CA VAL A 117 -4.57 -16.39 9.89
C VAL A 117 -3.27 -16.94 9.30
N SER A 118 -3.19 -18.26 9.10
CA SER A 118 -2.00 -18.93 8.58
C SER A 118 -2.25 -19.48 7.19
N GLY A 119 -1.19 -19.57 6.39
CA GLY A 119 -1.21 -20.21 5.09
C GLY A 119 -1.49 -19.25 3.92
N LYS A 120 -2.06 -19.79 2.84
CA LYS A 120 -2.40 -19.09 1.61
C LYS A 120 -3.76 -18.40 1.74
N ILE A 121 -3.80 -17.09 1.55
CA ILE A 121 -4.95 -16.23 1.84
C ILE A 121 -5.55 -15.68 0.55
N SER A 122 -6.79 -16.03 0.27
CA SER A 122 -7.58 -15.49 -0.86
C SER A 122 -8.44 -14.30 -0.42
N GLU A 123 -8.92 -13.52 -1.39
CA GLU A 123 -9.81 -12.37 -1.14
C GLU A 123 -11.17 -12.78 -0.56
N ASN A 124 -11.59 -14.03 -0.78
CA ASN A 124 -12.84 -14.57 -0.26
C ASN A 124 -12.81 -14.86 1.24
N LEU A 125 -11.61 -14.88 1.85
CA LEU A 125 -11.51 -15.07 3.28
C LEU A 125 -12.11 -13.88 4.02
N LYS A 126 -13.05 -14.17 4.94
CA LYS A 126 -13.66 -13.14 5.80
C LYS A 126 -12.60 -12.43 6.63
N ALA A 127 -12.54 -11.11 6.51
CA ALA A 127 -11.60 -10.28 7.25
C ALA A 127 -11.94 -10.27 8.76
N LYS A 128 -10.93 -10.53 9.63
CA LYS A 128 -11.05 -10.52 11.09
C LYS A 128 -9.85 -9.78 11.71
N PRO A 129 -9.71 -8.46 11.49
CA PRO A 129 -8.53 -7.71 11.91
C PRO A 129 -8.43 -7.63 13.44
N THR A 130 -7.21 -7.78 13.96
CA THR A 130 -6.93 -7.75 15.40
C THR A 130 -6.34 -6.42 15.86
N ILE A 131 -5.66 -5.67 14.97
CA ILE A 131 -4.96 -4.43 15.31
C ILE A 131 -5.73 -3.18 14.88
N PRO A 132 -5.59 -2.04 15.59
CA PRO A 132 -6.31 -0.79 15.30
C PRO A 132 -6.16 -0.31 13.86
N TYR A 133 -4.96 -0.43 13.27
CA TYR A 133 -4.69 -0.08 11.88
C TYR A 133 -5.60 -0.85 10.91
N ALA A 134 -5.59 -2.16 11.01
CA ALA A 134 -6.35 -3.03 10.11
C ALA A 134 -7.87 -2.91 10.33
N LYS A 135 -8.31 -2.76 11.60
CA LYS A 135 -9.71 -2.47 11.93
C LYS A 135 -10.20 -1.18 11.28
N ALA A 136 -9.40 -0.13 11.33
CA ALA A 136 -9.73 1.16 10.72
C ALA A 136 -9.78 1.08 9.19
N LYS A 137 -8.88 0.29 8.56
CA LYS A 137 -8.90 0.03 7.12
C LYS A 137 -10.14 -0.75 6.70
N LEU A 138 -10.45 -1.85 7.37
CA LEU A 138 -11.65 -2.65 7.08
C LEU A 138 -12.93 -1.81 7.21
N LYS A 139 -13.05 -1.02 8.29
CA LYS A 139 -14.19 -0.12 8.48
C LYS A 139 -14.35 0.90 7.34
N LEU A 140 -13.22 1.35 6.75
CA LEU A 140 -13.26 2.22 5.58
C LEU A 140 -13.77 1.48 4.34
N LEU A 141 -13.31 0.26 4.11
CA LEU A 141 -13.78 -0.60 3.01
C LEU A 141 -15.29 -0.85 3.10
N GLU A 142 -15.78 -1.23 4.28
CA GLU A 142 -17.22 -1.43 4.53
C GLU A 142 -18.05 -0.17 4.24
N ASN A 143 -17.53 1.01 4.60
CA ASN A 143 -18.16 2.28 4.25
C ASN A 143 -18.19 2.52 2.73
N LEU A 144 -17.12 2.17 2.02
CA LEU A 144 -17.08 2.32 0.57
C LEU A 144 -18.07 1.39 -0.13
N PHE A 145 -18.23 0.14 0.32
CA PHE A 145 -19.27 -0.76 -0.17
C PHE A 145 -20.69 -0.24 0.10
N LYS A 146 -20.93 0.39 1.27
CA LYS A 146 -22.21 1.05 1.55
C LYS A 146 -22.44 2.23 0.60
N LEU A 147 -21.40 3.00 0.27
CA LEU A 147 -21.50 4.10 -0.68
C LEU A 147 -21.75 3.63 -2.12
N GLN A 148 -21.23 2.48 -2.53
CA GLN A 148 -21.50 1.90 -3.87
C GLN A 148 -22.98 1.57 -4.07
N LYS A 149 -23.72 1.28 -3.01
CA LYS A 149 -25.17 1.08 -3.08
C LYS A 149 -25.97 2.37 -3.35
N GLN A 150 -25.36 3.53 -3.06
CA GLN A 150 -26.01 4.85 -3.18
C GLN A 150 -25.50 5.63 -4.40
N TYR A 151 -24.25 5.44 -4.76
CA TYR A 151 -23.56 6.17 -5.83
C TYR A 151 -22.82 5.19 -6.75
N PRO A 152 -23.02 5.27 -8.08
CA PRO A 152 -22.32 4.41 -9.03
C PRO A 152 -20.86 4.85 -9.17
N PHE A 153 -19.92 4.06 -8.62
CA PHE A 153 -18.49 4.22 -8.84
C PHE A 153 -17.78 2.86 -8.80
N LYS A 154 -16.66 2.77 -9.49
CA LYS A 154 -15.79 1.60 -9.53
C LYS A 154 -14.80 1.65 -8.38
N LEU A 155 -14.67 0.57 -7.63
CA LEU A 155 -13.76 0.45 -6.50
C LEU A 155 -12.72 -0.62 -6.74
N CYS A 156 -11.46 -0.31 -6.47
CA CYS A 156 -10.43 -1.32 -6.25
C CYS A 156 -9.77 -1.09 -4.89
N TRP A 157 -9.98 -2.02 -3.98
CA TRP A 157 -9.37 -2.06 -2.65
C TRP A 157 -8.18 -2.98 -2.64
N LEU A 158 -6.98 -2.42 -2.65
CA LEU A 158 -5.74 -3.18 -2.70
C LEU A 158 -5.34 -3.66 -1.31
N ARG A 159 -5.09 -4.95 -1.14
CA ARG A 159 -4.48 -5.55 0.06
C ARG A 159 -3.03 -5.94 -0.23
N PRO A 160 -2.08 -5.00 -0.17
CA PRO A 160 -0.68 -5.34 -0.36
C PRO A 160 -0.18 -6.21 0.78
N PHE A 161 0.63 -7.22 0.44
CA PHE A 161 1.34 -8.04 1.41
C PHE A 161 2.62 -7.33 1.86
N PHE A 162 3.72 -8.01 2.11
CA PHE A 162 4.91 -7.40 2.72
C PHE A 162 5.73 -6.61 1.70
N VAL A 163 5.30 -5.38 1.42
CA VAL A 163 5.96 -4.52 0.42
C VAL A 163 7.34 -4.09 0.90
N TYR A 164 8.34 -4.31 0.05
CA TYR A 164 9.72 -3.92 0.31
C TYR A 164 10.33 -3.10 -0.83
N GLY A 165 11.35 -2.36 -0.50
CA GLY A 165 12.13 -1.51 -1.39
C GLY A 165 12.90 -0.48 -0.59
N TYR A 166 13.89 0.12 -1.21
CA TYR A 166 14.72 1.13 -0.54
C TYR A 166 13.94 2.43 -0.30
N ASN A 167 13.98 2.92 0.93
CA ASN A 167 13.40 4.20 1.31
C ASN A 167 14.21 4.88 2.43
N LYS A 168 14.91 5.95 2.11
CA LYS A 168 15.77 6.67 3.06
C LYS A 168 15.04 7.21 4.31
N LYS A 169 13.71 7.39 4.23
CA LYS A 169 12.92 8.04 5.29
C LYS A 169 12.25 7.08 6.27
N ARG A 170 12.31 5.76 6.03
CA ARG A 170 11.61 4.76 6.85
C ARG A 170 12.53 3.71 7.40
N LYS A 171 12.41 3.42 8.69
CA LYS A 171 13.00 2.23 9.33
C LYS A 171 12.17 1.00 8.98
N THR A 172 12.32 0.46 7.77
CA THR A 172 11.71 -0.82 7.36
C THR A 172 12.70 -1.96 7.56
N LEU A 173 12.21 -3.18 7.67
CA LEU A 173 13.09 -4.37 7.72
C LEU A 173 14.10 -4.39 6.57
N PHE A 174 13.66 -4.06 5.36
CA PHE A 174 14.55 -4.01 4.20
C PHE A 174 15.67 -2.97 4.36
N ASN A 175 15.37 -1.79 4.90
CA ASN A 175 16.39 -0.78 5.17
C ASN A 175 17.33 -1.23 6.29
N LEU A 176 16.80 -1.87 7.35
CA LEU A 176 17.65 -2.43 8.41
C LEU A 176 18.64 -3.48 7.87
N ILE A 177 18.20 -4.34 6.95
CA ILE A 177 19.08 -5.30 6.26
C ILE A 177 20.17 -4.55 5.48
N LYS A 178 19.80 -3.50 4.72
CA LYS A 178 20.77 -2.71 3.94
C LYS A 178 21.72 -1.87 4.81
N ASP A 179 21.23 -1.34 5.91
CA ASP A 179 22.04 -0.57 6.85
C ASP A 179 23.02 -1.50 7.61
N PHE A 180 22.58 -2.71 7.96
CA PHE A 180 23.43 -3.75 8.52
C PHE A 180 24.50 -4.19 7.51
N ASP A 181 24.13 -4.46 6.26
CA ASP A 181 25.07 -4.84 5.18
C ASP A 181 26.18 -3.80 4.99
N LYS A 182 25.83 -2.51 5.11
CA LYS A 182 26.74 -1.36 4.98
C LYS A 182 27.48 -0.98 6.28
N LYS A 183 27.51 -1.82 7.29
CA LYS A 183 28.13 -1.55 8.60
C LYS A 183 27.58 -0.34 9.36
N LYS A 184 26.37 0.11 9.04
CA LYS A 184 25.66 1.19 9.77
C LYS A 184 24.91 0.69 11.01
N LEU A 185 24.76 -0.62 11.13
CA LEU A 185 24.22 -1.32 12.28
C LEU A 185 25.15 -2.48 12.63
N ASP A 186 25.44 -2.64 13.90
CA ASP A 186 26.33 -3.71 14.38
C ASP A 186 25.59 -5.02 14.62
N ASN A 187 24.33 -4.93 15.02
CA ASN A 187 23.50 -6.07 15.37
C ASN A 187 22.18 -6.07 14.61
N LEU A 188 21.79 -7.24 14.10
CA LEU A 188 20.47 -7.48 13.52
C LEU A 188 19.93 -8.80 14.06
N LYS A 189 18.83 -8.72 14.82
CA LYS A 189 18.12 -9.89 15.35
C LYS A 189 16.75 -10.00 14.71
N VAL A 190 16.43 -11.18 14.15
CA VAL A 190 15.19 -11.43 13.41
C VAL A 190 14.63 -12.81 13.72
N CYS A 191 13.33 -13.01 13.47
CA CYS A 191 12.72 -14.33 13.46
C CYS A 191 12.84 -14.92 12.04
N GLY A 192 13.96 -15.62 11.76
CA GLY A 192 14.30 -16.10 10.42
C GLY A 192 13.32 -17.09 9.81
N GLU A 193 12.53 -17.78 10.64
CA GLU A 193 11.56 -18.80 10.24
C GLU A 193 10.19 -18.24 9.82
N LEU A 194 9.97 -16.93 9.96
CA LEU A 194 8.73 -16.31 9.46
C LEU A 194 8.64 -16.47 7.95
N LYS A 195 7.54 -17.04 7.45
CA LYS A 195 7.29 -17.21 6.02
C LYS A 195 6.32 -16.14 5.52
N ARG A 196 6.74 -15.36 4.56
CA ARG A 196 6.04 -14.18 4.05
C ARG A 196 6.06 -14.11 2.55
N ASP A 197 5.09 -13.39 1.99
CA ASP A 197 5.07 -12.97 0.59
C ASP A 197 5.68 -11.56 0.50
N PHE A 198 6.95 -11.50 0.13
CA PHE A 198 7.66 -10.24 -0.01
C PHE A 198 7.39 -9.64 -1.40
N VAL A 199 6.72 -8.50 -1.41
CA VAL A 199 6.26 -7.81 -2.64
C VAL A 199 7.22 -6.67 -2.99
N PRO A 200 7.97 -6.74 -4.10
CA PRO A 200 8.80 -5.62 -4.55
C PRO A 200 7.93 -4.39 -4.80
N ILE A 201 8.41 -3.21 -4.40
CA ILE A 201 7.68 -1.95 -4.62
C ILE A 201 7.37 -1.71 -6.10
N ASN A 202 8.28 -2.09 -7.00
CA ASN A 202 8.07 -1.98 -8.44
C ASN A 202 6.89 -2.86 -8.93
N PHE A 203 6.74 -4.07 -8.35
CA PHE A 203 5.61 -4.95 -8.67
C PHE A 203 4.28 -4.32 -8.22
N LEU A 204 4.22 -3.78 -6.99
CA LEU A 204 3.04 -3.06 -6.50
C LEU A 204 2.69 -1.88 -7.43
N CYS A 205 3.68 -1.06 -7.81
CA CYS A 205 3.43 0.10 -8.68
C CYS A 205 2.91 -0.33 -10.06
N LYS A 206 3.50 -1.36 -10.68
CA LYS A 206 3.02 -1.92 -11.96
C LYS A 206 1.59 -2.45 -11.84
N SER A 207 1.27 -3.14 -10.75
CA SER A 207 -0.08 -3.64 -10.46
C SER A 207 -1.09 -2.50 -10.33
N ILE A 208 -0.78 -1.45 -9.59
CA ILE A 208 -1.63 -0.26 -9.46
C ILE A 208 -1.91 0.38 -10.82
N ILE A 209 -0.88 0.54 -11.64
CA ILE A 209 -1.00 1.14 -12.99
C ILE A 209 -1.89 0.28 -13.89
N LYS A 210 -1.72 -1.05 -13.85
CA LYS A 210 -2.54 -1.97 -14.65
C LYS A 210 -4.00 -1.90 -14.22
N VAL A 211 -4.28 -1.94 -12.91
CA VAL A 211 -5.63 -1.78 -12.34
C VAL A 211 -6.26 -0.45 -12.76
N ALA A 212 -5.51 0.65 -12.69
CA ALA A 212 -6.01 1.97 -13.11
C ALA A 212 -6.41 2.02 -14.59
N LYS A 213 -5.68 1.29 -15.46
CA LYS A 213 -5.99 1.21 -16.89
C LYS A 213 -7.22 0.35 -17.20
N LEU A 214 -7.54 -0.65 -16.38
CA LEU A 214 -8.70 -1.53 -16.61
C LEU A 214 -10.03 -0.82 -16.46
N ASN A 215 -10.06 0.24 -15.66
CA ASN A 215 -11.29 1.01 -15.44
C ASN A 215 -12.51 0.11 -15.09
N SER A 216 -12.32 -0.87 -14.21
CA SER A 216 -13.32 -1.87 -13.83
C SER A 216 -13.59 -1.85 -12.33
N ASP A 217 -14.77 -2.28 -11.92
CA ASP A 217 -15.09 -2.53 -10.51
C ASP A 217 -14.51 -3.87 -10.09
N ILE A 218 -13.36 -3.84 -9.42
CA ILE A 218 -12.59 -5.03 -9.06
C ILE A 218 -12.93 -5.51 -7.64
N GLY A 219 -13.42 -4.60 -6.80
CA GLY A 219 -13.59 -4.86 -5.36
C GLY A 219 -12.26 -5.07 -4.66
N VAL A 220 -12.18 -6.07 -3.77
CA VAL A 220 -10.93 -6.39 -3.05
C VAL A 220 -9.96 -7.15 -3.96
N LEU A 221 -8.68 -6.76 -3.90
CA LEU A 221 -7.59 -7.37 -4.66
C LEU A 221 -6.33 -7.53 -3.81
N ASN A 222 -5.85 -8.76 -3.64
CA ASN A 222 -4.56 -9.03 -3.03
C ASN A 222 -3.42 -8.59 -3.97
N ILE A 223 -2.49 -7.82 -3.45
CA ILE A 223 -1.24 -7.54 -4.16
C ILE A 223 -0.15 -8.36 -3.50
N CYS A 224 0.14 -9.50 -4.12
CA CYS A 224 1.05 -10.52 -3.62
C CYS A 224 1.73 -11.22 -4.80
N THR A 225 2.90 -11.81 -4.55
CA THR A 225 3.62 -12.57 -5.58
C THR A 225 3.12 -14.01 -5.68
N GLY A 226 2.46 -14.51 -4.63
CA GLY A 226 2.09 -15.91 -4.48
C GLY A 226 3.29 -16.84 -4.20
N LYS A 227 4.49 -16.28 -4.00
CA LYS A 227 5.76 -16.99 -3.78
C LYS A 227 6.26 -16.73 -2.35
N PRO A 228 5.72 -17.46 -1.34
CA PRO A 228 6.14 -17.27 0.03
C PRO A 228 7.57 -17.78 0.24
N GLN A 229 8.35 -17.06 1.03
CA GLN A 229 9.68 -17.50 1.44
C GLN A 229 9.96 -17.19 2.91
N LYS A 230 10.87 -17.95 3.52
CA LYS A 230 11.34 -17.68 4.87
C LYS A 230 12.11 -16.37 4.91
N LEU A 231 11.96 -15.61 6.00
CA LEU A 231 12.67 -14.34 6.19
C LEU A 231 14.20 -14.53 6.12
N LYS A 232 14.73 -15.64 6.64
CA LYS A 232 16.15 -16.01 6.51
C LYS A 232 16.61 -16.03 5.04
N LYS A 233 15.83 -16.66 4.14
CA LYS A 233 16.14 -16.71 2.71
C LYS A 233 16.07 -15.32 2.09
N PHE A 234 15.01 -14.55 2.38
CA PHE A 234 14.86 -13.18 1.91
C PHE A 234 16.05 -12.29 2.31
N ILE A 235 16.52 -12.39 3.55
CA ILE A 235 17.71 -11.66 4.01
C ILE A 235 18.95 -12.07 3.23
N LYS A 236 19.19 -13.39 3.06
CA LYS A 236 20.35 -13.91 2.31
C LYS A 236 20.38 -13.35 0.88
N GLU A 237 19.24 -13.27 0.22
CA GLU A 237 19.12 -12.73 -1.16
C GLU A 237 19.31 -11.20 -1.24
N ASN A 238 19.18 -10.48 -0.12
CA ASN A 238 19.22 -9.03 -0.07
C ASN A 238 20.42 -8.44 0.69
N ILE A 239 21.32 -9.27 1.17
CA ILE A 239 22.60 -8.88 1.78
C ILE A 239 23.75 -9.25 0.83
N ASN A 240 24.67 -8.32 0.60
CA ASN A 240 25.81 -8.56 -0.30
C ASN A 240 26.99 -9.20 0.43
N ASN A 241 27.17 -8.88 1.71
CA ASN A 241 28.28 -9.35 2.50
C ASN A 241 27.93 -10.64 3.26
N PHE A 242 28.49 -11.78 2.79
CA PHE A 242 28.24 -13.08 3.38
C PHE A 242 28.71 -13.21 4.84
N PHE A 243 29.83 -12.58 5.21
CA PHE A 243 30.32 -12.60 6.60
C PHE A 243 29.36 -11.82 7.52
N ARG A 244 28.77 -10.74 7.03
CA ARG A 244 27.72 -10.00 7.76
C ARG A 244 26.47 -10.86 7.92
N PHE A 245 26.07 -11.59 6.88
CA PHE A 245 24.92 -12.49 6.98
C PHE A 245 25.08 -13.51 8.12
N LYS A 246 26.28 -14.12 8.28
CA LYS A 246 26.56 -15.06 9.37
C LYS A 246 26.43 -14.44 10.77
N LYS A 247 26.60 -13.14 10.91
CA LYS A 247 26.47 -12.42 12.19
C LYS A 247 25.02 -12.09 12.56
N ILE A 248 24.04 -12.35 11.69
CA ILE A 248 22.62 -12.07 11.98
C ILE A 248 22.07 -13.14 12.93
N ILE A 249 21.46 -12.69 14.02
CA ILE A 249 20.80 -13.57 14.98
C ILE A 249 19.42 -13.95 14.45
N MET A 250 19.25 -15.22 14.00
CA MET A 250 18.05 -15.69 13.29
C MET A 250 16.93 -16.24 14.19
N ASN A 251 17.21 -16.46 15.48
CA ASN A 251 16.27 -17.04 16.45
C ASN A 251 15.49 -16.01 17.26
N GLY A 252 15.40 -14.76 16.77
CA GLY A 252 14.61 -13.72 17.41
C GLY A 252 13.13 -14.09 17.48
N LYS A 253 12.43 -13.60 18.51
CA LYS A 253 10.97 -13.71 18.61
C LYS A 253 10.31 -12.90 17.50
N ASN A 254 9.13 -13.35 17.04
CA ASN A 254 8.31 -12.53 16.15
C ASN A 254 7.89 -11.25 16.89
N PRO A 255 8.31 -10.05 16.43
CA PRO A 255 7.96 -8.80 17.10
C PRO A 255 6.46 -8.48 17.01
N ASN A 256 5.78 -9.12 16.08
CA ASN A 256 4.37 -8.91 15.80
C ASN A 256 3.55 -10.13 16.24
N ASN A 257 3.11 -10.15 17.48
CA ASN A 257 2.29 -11.24 18.03
C ASN A 257 0.90 -11.40 17.34
N PHE A 258 0.50 -10.41 16.55
CA PHE A 258 -0.71 -10.42 15.74
C PHE A 258 -0.54 -11.08 14.36
N GLU A 259 0.69 -11.48 14.00
CA GLU A 259 0.98 -12.19 12.75
C GLU A 259 1.14 -13.69 13.00
N ALA A 260 0.62 -14.53 12.09
CA ALA A 260 0.90 -15.95 12.08
C ALA A 260 2.35 -16.21 11.65
N LYS A 261 2.90 -17.43 11.93
CA LYS A 261 4.25 -17.82 11.52
C LYS A 261 4.37 -17.85 9.98
N GLU A 262 3.34 -18.34 9.31
CA GLU A 262 3.24 -18.44 7.85
C GLU A 262 2.05 -17.63 7.34
N PHE A 263 2.28 -16.74 6.37
CA PHE A 263 1.22 -15.86 5.86
C PHE A 263 1.60 -15.31 4.49
N TRP A 264 0.84 -15.69 3.43
CA TRP A 264 1.06 -15.22 2.06
C TRP A 264 -0.26 -15.12 1.29
N GLY A 265 -0.25 -14.39 0.16
CA GLY A 265 -1.45 -14.17 -0.64
C GLY A 265 -1.67 -15.20 -1.73
N ASP A 266 -2.94 -15.43 -2.06
CA ASP A 266 -3.33 -16.04 -3.31
C ASP A 266 -3.31 -14.99 -4.41
N ASN A 267 -2.50 -15.20 -5.45
CA ASN A 267 -2.30 -14.24 -6.52
C ASN A 267 -3.13 -14.55 -7.79
N ARG A 268 -4.01 -15.54 -7.79
CA ARG A 268 -4.76 -15.94 -8.99
C ARG A 268 -5.59 -14.78 -9.56
N LYS A 269 -6.34 -14.05 -8.72
CA LYS A 269 -7.11 -12.88 -9.14
C LYS A 269 -6.22 -11.80 -9.75
N LEU A 270 -5.09 -11.51 -9.11
CA LEU A 270 -4.12 -10.54 -9.61
C LEU A 270 -3.49 -10.98 -10.93
N ASN A 271 -3.09 -12.24 -11.05
CA ASN A 271 -2.51 -12.78 -12.29
C ASN A 271 -3.48 -12.69 -13.47
N ASN A 272 -4.75 -12.99 -13.26
CA ASN A 272 -5.78 -12.80 -14.28
C ASN A 272 -5.84 -11.34 -14.76
N ILE A 273 -5.73 -10.39 -13.84
CA ILE A 273 -5.67 -8.95 -14.18
C ILE A 273 -4.39 -8.58 -14.93
N LEU A 274 -3.25 -9.12 -14.51
CA LEU A 274 -1.95 -8.73 -15.08
C LEU A 274 -1.70 -9.35 -16.46
N PHE A 275 -2.11 -10.59 -16.68
CA PHE A 275 -1.69 -11.41 -17.80
C PHE A 275 -2.82 -11.78 -18.79
N ASN A 276 -4.10 -11.81 -18.35
CA ASN A 276 -5.20 -12.27 -19.21
C ASN A 276 -5.89 -11.16 -20.04
N ASN A 277 -5.27 -10.01 -20.22
CA ASN A 277 -5.77 -8.97 -21.16
C ASN A 277 -5.28 -9.24 -22.59
N LYS A 278 -5.48 -10.46 -23.10
CA LYS A 278 -5.54 -10.73 -24.53
C LYS A 278 -7.02 -10.90 -24.89
N LYS A 279 -7.73 -9.78 -25.05
CA LYS A 279 -8.94 -9.65 -25.90
C LYS A 279 -9.07 -8.19 -26.28
#